data_1fa2219c19dec54b56d607928b963d7d
#
_entry.id   1fa2219c19dec54b56d607928b963d7d
#
_cell.length_a   1.000
_cell.length_b   1.000
_cell.length_c   1.000
_cell.angle_alpha   90.00
_cell.angle_beta   90.00
_cell.angle_gamma   90.00
#
_symmetry.space_group_name_H-M   'P 1'
#
loop_
_entity.id
_entity.type
_entity.pdbx_description
1 polymer ?
#
loop_
_entity_poly.entity_id
_entity_poly.type
_entity_poly.pdbx_seq_one_letter_code
_entity_poly.pdbx_strand_id
1 'polypeptide(L)'
;MANPEFHYQPMFDLGPDKTEYYLLTKDYVSVSEFEGKPILKIEKEGLTAMANAAFRDVSFLLRRAHNEQVAKILSDPEASDNDKYVALTFLRNAEVSAKGKLPLCQDTGTAIIHGEKGQQVWTGFCDEEALSLGVYKTYTEENLRYSQ
;
A
#
# COMPACT_ATOMS: atom_id res chain seq x y z
N MET A 1 14.02 -27.21 40.21
CA MET A 1 12.92 -26.81 39.31
C MET A 1 13.48 -26.89 37.90
N ALA A 2 12.82 -27.57 36.98
CA ALA A 2 13.25 -27.58 35.58
C ALA A 2 12.98 -26.18 34.95
N ASN A 3 13.93 -25.67 34.18
CA ASN A 3 13.71 -24.43 33.46
C ASN A 3 12.55 -24.63 32.47
N PRO A 4 11.65 -23.63 32.32
CA PRO A 4 10.59 -23.72 31.34
C PRO A 4 11.18 -23.86 29.93
N GLU A 5 10.56 -24.71 29.12
CA GLU A 5 10.95 -24.91 27.73
C GLU A 5 10.64 -23.62 26.93
N PHE A 6 11.58 -23.19 26.09
CA PHE A 6 11.39 -22.00 25.22
C PHE A 6 10.43 -22.34 24.08
N HIS A 7 9.32 -21.63 24.02
CA HIS A 7 8.38 -21.65 22.90
C HIS A 7 8.37 -20.29 22.21
N TYR A 8 8.75 -20.28 20.92
CA TYR A 8 8.64 -19.06 20.13
C TYR A 8 7.19 -18.82 19.71
N GLN A 9 6.70 -17.63 20.00
CA GLN A 9 5.43 -17.12 19.46
C GLN A 9 5.70 -15.91 18.60
N PRO A 10 5.26 -15.88 17.32
CA PRO A 10 5.38 -14.69 16.50
C PRO A 10 4.56 -13.54 17.09
N MET A 11 5.08 -12.31 17.00
CA MET A 11 4.41 -11.11 17.52
C MET A 11 3.11 -10.82 16.77
N PHE A 12 3.05 -11.17 15.48
CA PHE A 12 1.89 -10.98 14.63
C PHE A 12 1.38 -12.35 14.15
N ASP A 13 0.05 -12.48 14.15
CA ASP A 13 -0.57 -13.69 13.59
C ASP A 13 -0.41 -13.66 12.05
N LEU A 14 0.30 -14.65 11.51
CA LEU A 14 0.51 -14.83 10.08
C LEU A 14 -0.65 -15.64 9.49
N GLY A 15 -1.87 -15.15 9.64
CA GLY A 15 -3.04 -15.74 8.99
C GLY A 15 -2.94 -15.68 7.45
N PRO A 16 -3.77 -16.44 6.73
CA PRO A 16 -3.78 -16.41 5.28
C PRO A 16 -4.15 -15.02 4.78
N ASP A 17 -3.30 -14.43 3.95
CA ASP A 17 -3.59 -13.18 3.26
C ASP A 17 -4.72 -13.41 2.24
N LYS A 18 -5.84 -12.69 2.39
CA LYS A 18 -7.00 -12.73 1.51
C LYS A 18 -7.09 -11.50 0.59
N THR A 19 -6.07 -10.64 0.63
CA THR A 19 -6.01 -9.45 -0.22
C THR A 19 -5.79 -9.86 -1.67
N GLU A 20 -6.59 -9.33 -2.57
CA GLU A 20 -6.38 -9.50 -4.00
C GLU A 20 -5.22 -8.59 -4.45
N TYR A 21 -4.20 -9.20 -5.06
CA TYR A 21 -3.04 -8.51 -5.62
C TYR A 21 -3.10 -8.53 -7.14
N TYR A 22 -2.64 -7.47 -7.77
CA TYR A 22 -2.36 -7.46 -9.19
C TYR A 22 -0.85 -7.45 -9.46
N LEU A 23 -0.46 -8.03 -10.58
CA LEU A 23 0.94 -8.04 -11.00
C LEU A 23 1.32 -6.65 -11.54
N LEU A 24 2.20 -5.95 -10.83
CA LEU A 24 2.70 -4.66 -11.27
C LEU A 24 3.64 -4.80 -12.47
N THR A 25 4.66 -5.66 -12.33
CA THR A 25 5.65 -5.94 -13.37
C THR A 25 6.35 -7.27 -13.11
N LYS A 26 6.87 -7.89 -14.16
CA LYS A 26 7.82 -9.01 -14.09
C LYS A 26 9.26 -8.57 -14.36
N ASP A 27 9.42 -7.33 -14.81
CA ASP A 27 10.75 -6.75 -15.02
C ASP A 27 11.39 -6.45 -13.66
N TYR A 28 12.68 -6.28 -13.63
CA TYR A 28 13.46 -5.95 -12.44
C TYR A 28 13.51 -7.01 -11.35
N VAL A 29 13.01 -8.22 -11.62
CA VAL A 29 13.00 -9.34 -10.67
C VAL A 29 13.63 -10.56 -11.31
N SER A 30 14.60 -11.15 -10.64
CA SER A 30 15.25 -12.38 -11.07
C SER A 30 15.53 -13.30 -9.90
N VAL A 31 15.75 -14.58 -10.19
CA VAL A 31 16.11 -15.56 -9.18
C VAL A 31 17.55 -15.98 -9.41
N SER A 32 18.36 -15.91 -8.37
CA SER A 32 19.72 -16.44 -8.31
C SER A 32 19.79 -17.53 -7.24
N GLU A 33 20.88 -18.24 -7.18
CA GLU A 33 21.11 -19.27 -6.17
C GLU A 33 22.31 -18.91 -5.30
N PHE A 34 22.17 -19.08 -4.00
CA PHE A 34 23.25 -18.95 -3.05
C PHE A 34 23.19 -20.13 -2.07
N GLU A 35 24.28 -20.90 -1.99
CA GLU A 35 24.39 -22.11 -1.14
C GLU A 35 23.21 -23.10 -1.32
N GLY A 36 22.80 -23.33 -2.55
CA GLY A 36 21.68 -24.23 -2.87
C GLY A 36 20.30 -23.70 -2.52
N LYS A 37 20.18 -22.40 -2.16
CA LYS A 37 18.90 -21.76 -1.85
C LYS A 37 18.58 -20.69 -2.89
N PRO A 38 17.31 -20.59 -3.33
CA PRO A 38 16.92 -19.53 -4.23
C PRO A 38 16.94 -18.18 -3.52
N ILE A 39 17.55 -17.17 -4.17
CA ILE A 39 17.56 -15.78 -3.74
C ILE A 39 16.82 -14.96 -4.76
N LEU A 40 15.80 -14.26 -4.30
CA LEU A 40 15.06 -13.29 -5.11
C LEU A 40 15.87 -11.99 -5.20
N LYS A 41 16.34 -11.67 -6.40
CA LYS A 41 17.02 -10.42 -6.67
C LYS A 41 16.05 -9.40 -7.23
N ILE A 42 16.05 -8.20 -6.65
CA ILE A 42 15.24 -7.07 -7.10
C ILE A 42 16.20 -5.94 -7.51
N GLU A 43 15.95 -5.33 -8.65
CA GLU A 43 16.70 -4.17 -9.14
C GLU A 43 16.12 -2.87 -8.56
N LYS A 44 16.92 -1.80 -8.53
CA LYS A 44 16.54 -0.50 -7.97
C LYS A 44 15.27 0.07 -8.62
N GLU A 45 15.17 -0.08 -9.92
CA GLU A 45 14.03 0.37 -10.73
C GLU A 45 12.73 -0.33 -10.31
N GLY A 46 12.79 -1.61 -9.93
CA GLY A 46 11.64 -2.37 -9.46
C GLY A 46 11.09 -1.83 -8.15
N LEU A 47 11.99 -1.52 -7.20
CA LEU A 47 11.58 -0.96 -5.91
C LEU A 47 11.05 0.48 -6.06
N THR A 48 11.65 1.26 -6.93
CA THR A 48 11.18 2.61 -7.29
C THR A 48 9.80 2.57 -7.94
N ALA A 49 9.59 1.66 -8.90
CA ALA A 49 8.29 1.50 -9.57
C ALA A 49 7.20 1.04 -8.60
N MET A 50 7.52 0.15 -7.67
CA MET A 50 6.60 -0.30 -6.63
C MET A 50 6.16 0.85 -5.74
N ALA A 51 7.08 1.68 -5.25
CA ALA A 51 6.74 2.82 -4.42
C ALA A 51 5.91 3.86 -5.20
N ASN A 52 6.27 4.15 -6.45
CA ASN A 52 5.51 5.06 -7.31
C ASN A 52 4.06 4.58 -7.48
N ALA A 53 3.86 3.31 -7.87
CA ALA A 53 2.53 2.75 -8.07
C ALA A 53 1.71 2.72 -6.76
N ALA A 54 2.32 2.32 -5.65
CA ALA A 54 1.64 2.27 -4.36
C ALA A 54 1.16 3.65 -3.90
N PHE A 55 2.01 4.68 -4.00
CA PHE A 55 1.63 6.04 -3.63
C PHE A 55 0.59 6.64 -4.57
N ARG A 56 0.66 6.31 -5.86
CA ARG A 56 -0.39 6.68 -6.80
C ARG A 56 -1.73 6.03 -6.42
N ASP A 57 -1.73 4.73 -6.20
CA ASP A 57 -2.96 4.00 -5.86
C ASP A 57 -3.59 4.53 -4.56
N VAL A 58 -2.82 4.73 -3.49
CA VAL A 58 -3.38 5.25 -2.23
C VAL A 58 -3.84 6.70 -2.31
N SER A 59 -3.34 7.47 -3.27
CA SER A 59 -3.77 8.87 -3.48
C SER A 59 -5.08 8.98 -4.24
N PHE A 60 -5.43 7.99 -5.07
CA PHE A 60 -6.58 8.05 -5.97
C PHE A 60 -7.65 6.99 -5.70
N LEU A 61 -7.31 5.88 -5.05
CA LEU A 61 -8.19 4.73 -4.91
C LEU A 61 -8.45 4.38 -3.44
N LEU A 62 -9.68 4.07 -3.13
CA LEU A 62 -10.09 3.48 -1.85
C LEU A 62 -10.37 2.00 -2.02
N ARG A 63 -10.09 1.22 -0.98
CA ARG A 63 -10.40 -0.20 -0.95
C ARG A 63 -11.91 -0.43 -1.08
N ARG A 64 -12.30 -1.44 -1.86
CA ARG A 64 -13.69 -1.84 -2.05
C ARG A 64 -14.41 -2.07 -0.72
N ALA A 65 -13.80 -2.81 0.20
CA ALA A 65 -14.38 -3.09 1.51
C ALA A 65 -14.70 -1.82 2.32
N HIS A 66 -13.86 -0.77 2.21
CA HIS A 66 -14.12 0.52 2.83
C HIS A 66 -15.34 1.20 2.19
N ASN A 67 -15.39 1.28 0.87
CA ASN A 67 -16.53 1.88 0.16
C ASN A 67 -17.84 1.13 0.43
N GLU A 68 -17.80 -0.21 0.57
CA GLU A 68 -18.96 -1.02 0.94
C GLU A 68 -19.45 -0.71 2.38
N GLN A 69 -18.54 -0.45 3.32
CA GLN A 69 -18.91 -0.03 4.67
C GLN A 69 -19.56 1.36 4.67
N VAL A 70 -19.01 2.31 3.95
CA VAL A 70 -19.60 3.66 3.81
C VAL A 70 -20.98 3.57 3.13
N ALA A 71 -21.12 2.74 2.10
CA ALA A 71 -22.38 2.56 1.39
C ALA A 71 -23.51 2.01 2.29
N LYS A 72 -23.19 1.19 3.30
CA LYS A 72 -24.19 0.67 4.25
C LYS A 72 -24.89 1.79 5.02
N ILE A 73 -24.21 2.90 5.29
CA ILE A 73 -24.80 4.05 6.00
C ILE A 73 -26.03 4.61 5.24
N LEU A 74 -26.02 4.52 3.90
CA LEU A 74 -27.14 5.03 3.08
C LEU A 74 -28.47 4.27 3.33
N SER A 75 -28.39 3.02 3.77
CA SER A 75 -29.54 2.16 4.08
C SER A 75 -29.76 1.93 5.56
N ASP A 76 -28.94 2.53 6.43
CA ASP A 76 -29.03 2.38 7.86
C ASP A 76 -30.26 3.16 8.38
N PRO A 77 -31.22 2.50 9.07
CA PRO A 77 -32.41 3.18 9.63
C PRO A 77 -32.08 4.13 10.79
N GLU A 78 -30.92 3.94 11.46
CA GLU A 78 -30.48 4.80 12.55
C GLU A 78 -29.69 6.02 12.05
N ALA A 79 -29.24 6.02 10.80
CA ALA A 79 -28.50 7.12 10.21
C ALA A 79 -29.42 8.31 9.88
N SER A 80 -29.01 9.50 10.33
CA SER A 80 -29.71 10.75 9.98
C SER A 80 -29.57 11.09 8.48
N ASP A 81 -30.40 12.00 7.99
CA ASP A 81 -30.29 12.50 6.61
C ASP A 81 -28.92 13.14 6.34
N ASN A 82 -28.34 13.80 7.35
CA ASN A 82 -26.99 14.36 7.25
C ASN A 82 -25.94 13.27 7.12
N ASP A 83 -26.01 12.18 7.90
CA ASP A 83 -25.06 11.06 7.80
C ASP A 83 -25.11 10.42 6.42
N LYS A 84 -26.31 10.22 5.88
CA LYS A 84 -26.52 9.69 4.52
C LYS A 84 -25.95 10.63 3.45
N TYR A 85 -26.19 11.93 3.61
CA TYR A 85 -25.63 12.92 2.69
C TYR A 85 -24.10 12.92 2.69
N VAL A 86 -23.48 12.87 3.87
CA VAL A 86 -22.02 12.84 4.02
C VAL A 86 -21.47 11.53 3.43
N ALA A 87 -22.07 10.38 3.74
CA ALA A 87 -21.66 9.10 3.17
C ALA A 87 -21.74 9.08 1.64
N LEU A 88 -22.82 9.61 1.06
CA LEU A 88 -22.95 9.76 -0.39
C LEU A 88 -21.87 10.65 -0.97
N THR A 89 -21.53 11.73 -0.29
CA THR A 89 -20.48 12.66 -0.73
C THR A 89 -19.10 11.98 -0.75
N PHE A 90 -18.77 11.16 0.25
CA PHE A 90 -17.54 10.37 0.26
C PHE A 90 -17.49 9.37 -0.90
N LEU A 91 -18.58 8.66 -1.17
CA LEU A 91 -18.64 7.72 -2.30
C LEU A 91 -18.49 8.40 -3.65
N ARG A 92 -19.10 9.58 -3.82
CA ARG A 92 -18.93 10.40 -5.03
C ARG A 92 -17.50 10.91 -5.18
N ASN A 93 -16.86 11.32 -4.08
CA ASN A 93 -15.45 11.70 -4.09
C ASN A 93 -14.57 10.54 -4.51
N ALA A 94 -14.79 9.33 -3.98
CA ALA A 94 -14.07 8.13 -4.39
C ALA A 94 -14.24 7.83 -5.89
N GLU A 95 -15.43 7.99 -6.45
CA GLU A 95 -15.69 7.83 -7.88
C GLU A 95 -14.95 8.87 -8.73
N VAL A 96 -14.95 10.12 -8.30
CA VAL A 96 -14.24 11.21 -9.01
C VAL A 96 -12.74 10.97 -8.99
N SER A 97 -12.19 10.63 -7.83
CA SER A 97 -10.76 10.41 -7.66
C SER A 97 -10.27 9.17 -8.44
N ALA A 98 -11.06 8.12 -8.52
CA ALA A 98 -10.73 6.91 -9.28
C ALA A 98 -10.50 7.17 -10.79
N LYS A 99 -10.91 8.33 -11.31
CA LYS A 99 -10.59 8.78 -12.68
C LYS A 99 -9.13 9.20 -12.85
N GLY A 100 -8.36 9.28 -11.76
CA GLY A 100 -6.92 9.54 -11.77
C GLY A 100 -6.54 10.98 -12.16
N LYS A 101 -7.42 11.96 -11.95
CA LYS A 101 -7.15 13.38 -12.24
C LYS A 101 -7.06 14.24 -10.99
N LEU A 102 -7.88 13.96 -10.01
CA LEU A 102 -7.90 14.64 -8.72
C LEU A 102 -7.71 13.58 -7.62
N PRO A 103 -6.79 13.77 -6.69
CA PRO A 103 -6.61 12.86 -5.59
C PRO A 103 -7.82 12.85 -4.66
N LEU A 104 -7.93 11.85 -3.82
CA LEU A 104 -9.00 11.69 -2.82
C LEU A 104 -9.12 12.89 -1.88
N CYS A 105 -7.98 13.50 -1.54
CA CYS A 105 -7.89 14.65 -0.67
C CYS A 105 -6.72 15.55 -1.12
N GLN A 106 -6.86 16.86 -0.90
CA GLN A 106 -5.77 17.82 -1.12
C GLN A 106 -4.63 17.69 -0.10
N ASP A 107 -4.91 17.10 1.05
CA ASP A 107 -3.92 16.81 2.08
C ASP A 107 -3.32 15.43 1.81
N THR A 108 -2.15 15.43 1.19
CA THR A 108 -1.41 14.21 0.84
C THR A 108 -0.44 13.75 1.94
N GLY A 109 -0.40 14.47 3.05
CA GLY A 109 0.28 14.10 4.29
C GLY A 109 1.78 13.88 4.17
N THR A 110 2.37 13.26 5.20
CA THR A 110 3.75 12.76 5.21
C THR A 110 3.81 11.39 4.58
N ALA A 111 4.71 11.19 3.62
CA ALA A 111 4.96 9.88 3.03
C ALA A 111 5.70 8.98 4.03
N ILE A 112 5.04 7.92 4.49
CA ILE A 112 5.62 6.93 5.39
C ILE A 112 5.56 5.57 4.72
N ILE A 113 6.72 4.90 4.64
CA ILE A 113 6.82 3.53 4.15
C ILE A 113 7.27 2.66 5.30
N HIS A 114 6.43 1.68 5.63
CA HIS A 114 6.78 0.57 6.50
C HIS A 114 6.76 -0.71 5.69
N GLY A 115 7.87 -1.44 5.67
CA GLY A 115 8.01 -2.65 4.86
C GLY A 115 8.81 -3.73 5.59
N GLU A 116 8.50 -4.97 5.26
CA GLU A 116 9.25 -6.13 5.70
C GLU A 116 9.95 -6.77 4.50
N LYS A 117 11.22 -7.11 4.66
CA LYS A 117 12.01 -7.77 3.64
C LYS A 117 12.47 -9.15 4.13
N GLY A 118 12.07 -10.19 3.42
CA GLY A 118 12.48 -11.56 3.74
C GLY A 118 14.00 -11.76 3.58
N GLN A 119 14.56 -12.71 4.31
CA GLN A 119 16.01 -13.00 4.31
C GLN A 119 16.55 -13.42 2.93
N GLN A 120 15.70 -13.96 2.07
CA GLN A 120 16.08 -14.43 0.72
C GLN A 120 15.80 -13.37 -0.36
N VAL A 121 15.52 -12.14 0.03
CA VAL A 121 15.35 -11.01 -0.89
C VAL A 121 16.61 -10.14 -0.86
N TRP A 122 17.28 -10.03 -2.00
CA TRP A 122 18.49 -9.25 -2.15
C TRP A 122 18.28 -8.08 -3.12
N THR A 123 18.57 -6.88 -2.64
CA THR A 123 18.46 -5.64 -3.41
C THR A 123 19.83 -5.12 -3.85
N GLY A 124 20.86 -5.26 -3.02
CA GLY A 124 22.24 -4.87 -3.35
C GLY A 124 22.46 -3.35 -3.50
N PHE A 125 21.49 -2.53 -3.12
CA PHE A 125 21.51 -1.06 -3.17
C PHE A 125 20.80 -0.49 -1.93
N CYS A 126 20.71 0.84 -1.81
CA CYS A 126 19.96 1.49 -0.75
C CYS A 126 18.46 1.45 -1.02
N ASP A 127 17.74 0.63 -0.26
CA ASP A 127 16.28 0.47 -0.40
C ASP A 127 15.55 1.79 -0.12
N GLU A 128 15.96 2.54 0.90
CA GLU A 128 15.39 3.84 1.26
C GLU A 128 15.50 4.86 0.12
N GLU A 129 16.65 4.95 -0.53
CA GLU A 129 16.85 5.84 -1.69
C GLU A 129 15.91 5.46 -2.84
N ALA A 130 15.79 4.17 -3.16
CA ALA A 130 14.93 3.69 -4.24
C ALA A 130 13.45 3.96 -3.98
N LEU A 131 13.00 3.72 -2.74
CA LEU A 131 11.63 4.00 -2.31
C LEU A 131 11.34 5.50 -2.31
N SER A 132 12.25 6.31 -1.77
CA SER A 132 12.12 7.78 -1.76
C SER A 132 12.03 8.35 -3.18
N LEU A 133 12.79 7.81 -4.13
CA LEU A 133 12.70 8.21 -5.53
C LEU A 133 11.33 7.89 -6.13
N GLY A 134 10.74 6.75 -5.76
CA GLY A 134 9.38 6.39 -6.19
C GLY A 134 8.33 7.37 -5.68
N VAL A 135 8.40 7.74 -4.40
CA VAL A 135 7.54 8.77 -3.79
C VAL A 135 7.72 10.11 -4.50
N TYR A 136 8.96 10.57 -4.67
CA TYR A 136 9.25 11.82 -5.37
C TYR A 136 8.63 11.87 -6.77
N LYS A 137 8.76 10.79 -7.54
CA LYS A 137 8.14 10.68 -8.87
C LYS A 137 6.64 10.83 -8.80
N THR A 138 5.96 10.12 -7.89
CA THR A 138 4.51 10.22 -7.74
C THR A 138 4.07 11.64 -7.46
N TYR A 139 4.70 12.31 -6.50
CA TYR A 139 4.34 13.67 -6.12
C TYR A 139 4.54 14.68 -7.26
N THR A 140 5.57 14.51 -8.08
CA THR A 140 5.85 15.40 -9.21
C THR A 140 5.00 15.10 -10.45
N GLU A 141 4.80 13.83 -10.77
CA GLU A 141 4.09 13.39 -11.97
C GLU A 141 2.57 13.55 -11.82
N GLU A 142 2.02 13.26 -10.63
CA GLU A 142 0.59 13.37 -10.33
C GLU A 142 0.22 14.75 -9.73
N ASN A 143 1.16 15.68 -9.65
CA ASN A 143 0.96 17.02 -9.09
C ASN A 143 0.34 17.00 -7.68
N LEU A 144 0.80 16.07 -6.84
CA LEU A 144 0.33 15.98 -5.48
C LEU A 144 0.88 17.15 -4.63
N ARG A 145 0.10 17.59 -3.66
CA ARG A 145 0.47 18.69 -2.79
C ARG A 145 1.54 18.27 -1.78
N TYR A 146 2.55 19.08 -1.63
CA TYR A 146 3.47 19.01 -0.48
C TYR A 146 2.78 19.64 0.71
N SER A 147 2.15 18.82 1.56
CA SER A 147 1.29 19.30 2.65
C SER A 147 2.00 19.27 4.00
N GLN A 148 3.23 19.71 4.04
CA GLN A 148 3.98 19.88 5.28
C GLN A 148 4.36 21.32 5.50
#